data_176afe7b15628c8a51d151bf4402115d
#
_entry.id   176afe7b15628c8a51d151bf4402115d
#
_cell.length_a   1.000
_cell.length_b   1.000
_cell.length_c   1.000
_cell.angle_alpha   90.00
_cell.angle_beta   90.00
_cell.angle_gamma   90.00
#
_symmetry.space_group_name_H-M   'P 1'
#
loop_
_entity.id
_entity.type
_entity.pdbx_description
1 polymer ?
#
loop_
_entity_poly.entity_id
_entity_poly.type
_entity_poly.pdbx_seq_one_letter_code
_entity_poly.pdbx_strand_id
1 'polypeptide(L)'
;MQTNNKMAVAPVGKLIWQMSIPPLISMFLQYSYNLIDSAFVARLSENALTAVSLSFPITTLMNATSIWIGVGVNVLIAGYLGEKKQDEANTTVTHGLLLAFGIGALLNLLSLLIMKPYFGAFTNNEEIYQLSLAYMSVCSFMQIPNMVHIAIQKMIQATGNMIAPMWFQIAGVVANFVFDPLLIFGIGVFPAMGIRGAAVATVAGYLLSMILAFALLLGKKQKVRIKIKEFHIQKWMIARIFALGLPSFIMNALSSFMVTFVNLFLVAYSDTAIAFFGAYFKVQQLIVMTVNGLIQGCLPIMRFNYGAGNRDRLHSAFRYGTALASGMMILGTLTVNFFPAQLLELFTASEAMRSFGISAMRIMAASYLFCGLSTMISTYFQATEKVGSSIAIQLCRQLLFLVPALWCLNKLFQLNGIWLAFPVAETATMLIALIIMAWHRHINIL
;
A
#
# COMPACT_ATOMS: atom_id res chain seq x y z
N MET A 1 -24.72 -26.92 3.98
CA MET A 1 -23.47 -27.22 4.72
C MET A 1 -22.92 -25.91 5.25
N GLN A 2 -23.06 -25.66 6.55
CA GLN A 2 -22.45 -24.50 7.21
C GLN A 2 -20.93 -24.73 7.24
N THR A 3 -20.21 -24.15 6.28
CA THR A 3 -18.75 -24.10 6.36
C THR A 3 -18.42 -23.17 7.54
N ASN A 4 -17.98 -23.74 8.66
CA ASN A 4 -17.44 -22.98 9.80
C ASN A 4 -16.33 -22.08 9.26
N ASN A 5 -16.64 -20.78 9.08
CA ASN A 5 -15.64 -19.83 8.63
C ASN A 5 -14.59 -19.70 9.75
N LYS A 6 -13.32 -19.95 9.42
CA LYS A 6 -12.21 -19.84 10.38
C LYS A 6 -12.23 -18.51 11.15
N MET A 7 -12.69 -17.43 10.50
CA MET A 7 -12.81 -16.12 11.14
C MET A 7 -13.81 -16.08 12.28
N ALA A 8 -14.81 -17.00 12.29
CA ALA A 8 -15.80 -17.11 13.36
C ALA A 8 -15.32 -17.92 14.57
N VAL A 9 -14.50 -18.95 14.34
CA VAL A 9 -14.26 -20.00 15.38
C VAL A 9 -12.80 -20.18 15.79
N ALA A 10 -11.83 -19.88 14.92
CA ALA A 10 -10.42 -20.11 15.21
C ALA A 10 -9.91 -19.17 16.34
N PRO A 11 -8.95 -19.61 17.18
CA PRO A 11 -8.32 -18.74 18.17
C PRO A 11 -7.75 -17.47 17.52
N VAL A 12 -8.13 -16.30 18.01
CA VAL A 12 -7.90 -15.01 17.33
C VAL A 12 -6.41 -14.73 17.10
N GLY A 13 -5.56 -14.97 18.09
CA GLY A 13 -4.11 -14.76 17.94
C GLY A 13 -3.50 -15.62 16.83
N LYS A 14 -3.82 -16.93 16.81
CA LYS A 14 -3.37 -17.85 15.76
C LYS A 14 -3.90 -17.45 14.38
N LEU A 15 -5.16 -17.03 14.33
CA LEU A 15 -5.81 -16.60 13.10
C LEU A 15 -5.12 -15.36 12.50
N ILE A 16 -4.80 -14.35 13.33
CA ILE A 16 -4.10 -13.14 12.89
C ILE A 16 -2.75 -13.51 12.26
N TRP A 17 -1.94 -14.34 12.92
CA TRP A 17 -0.67 -14.80 12.36
C TRP A 17 -0.86 -15.51 11.01
N GLN A 18 -1.78 -16.46 10.95
CA GLN A 18 -2.07 -17.21 9.71
C GLN A 18 -2.55 -16.31 8.57
N MET A 19 -3.27 -15.24 8.87
CA MET A 19 -3.80 -14.33 7.86
C MET A 19 -2.83 -13.18 7.52
N SER A 20 -1.85 -12.87 8.37
CA SER A 20 -0.90 -11.79 8.14
C SER A 20 0.40 -12.22 7.48
N ILE A 21 0.90 -13.44 7.77
CA ILE A 21 2.15 -13.94 7.19
C ILE A 21 2.13 -14.00 5.66
N PRO A 22 1.09 -14.56 4.98
CA PRO A 22 1.11 -14.62 3.52
C PRO A 22 1.16 -13.23 2.84
N PRO A 23 0.37 -12.21 3.24
CA PRO A 23 0.52 -10.87 2.72
C PRO A 23 1.90 -10.26 2.98
N LEU A 24 2.49 -10.50 4.16
CA LEU A 24 3.84 -10.03 4.48
C LEU A 24 4.88 -10.59 3.51
N ILE A 25 4.84 -11.90 3.24
CA ILE A 25 5.75 -12.55 2.27
C ILE A 25 5.57 -11.94 0.88
N SER A 26 4.32 -11.77 0.43
CA SER A 26 4.03 -11.17 -0.87
C SER A 26 4.56 -9.75 -0.99
N MET A 27 4.35 -8.93 0.04
CA MET A 27 4.81 -7.54 0.05
C MET A 27 6.34 -7.46 0.07
N PHE A 28 7.00 -8.33 0.85
CA PHE A 28 8.46 -8.39 0.89
C PHE A 28 9.05 -8.74 -0.49
N LEU A 29 8.50 -9.76 -1.15
CA LEU A 29 8.94 -10.16 -2.48
C LEU A 29 8.69 -9.05 -3.52
N GLN A 30 7.53 -8.39 -3.46
CA GLN A 30 7.22 -7.28 -4.35
C GLN A 30 8.16 -6.09 -4.14
N TYR A 31 8.50 -5.77 -2.89
CA TYR A 31 9.44 -4.69 -2.59
C TYR A 31 10.86 -5.02 -3.07
N SER A 32 11.31 -6.26 -2.82
CA SER A 32 12.61 -6.73 -3.30
C SER A 32 12.70 -6.71 -4.82
N TYR A 33 11.62 -7.12 -5.50
CA TYR A 33 11.52 -7.05 -6.94
C TYR A 33 11.66 -5.62 -7.47
N ASN A 34 10.95 -4.65 -6.89
CA ASN A 34 11.05 -3.24 -7.34
C ASN A 34 12.48 -2.69 -7.25
N LEU A 35 13.26 -3.14 -6.26
CA LEU A 35 14.68 -2.77 -6.17
C LEU A 35 15.51 -3.38 -7.30
N ILE A 36 15.25 -4.64 -7.64
CA ILE A 36 15.96 -5.38 -8.67
C ILE A 36 15.63 -4.84 -10.08
N ASP A 37 14.34 -4.57 -10.35
CA ASP A 37 13.89 -3.94 -11.59
C ASP A 37 14.59 -2.59 -11.82
N SER A 38 14.63 -1.75 -10.79
CA SER A 38 15.35 -0.47 -10.83
C SER A 38 16.85 -0.66 -11.11
N ALA A 39 17.46 -1.72 -10.57
CA ALA A 39 18.87 -2.03 -10.83
C ALA A 39 19.11 -2.50 -12.28
N PHE A 40 18.19 -3.25 -12.89
CA PHE A 40 18.27 -3.61 -14.29
C PHE A 40 18.13 -2.40 -15.20
N VAL A 41 17.17 -1.53 -14.93
CA VAL A 41 16.99 -0.28 -15.71
C VAL A 41 18.20 0.64 -15.58
N ALA A 42 18.80 0.74 -14.38
CA ALA A 42 20.02 1.54 -14.16
C ALA A 42 21.21 1.07 -15.02
N ARG A 43 21.27 -0.22 -15.36
CA ARG A 43 22.32 -0.76 -16.26
C ARG A 43 22.13 -0.35 -17.73
N LEU A 44 20.95 0.11 -18.14
CA LEU A 44 20.76 0.63 -19.51
C LEU A 44 21.40 1.99 -19.66
N SER A 45 20.99 2.94 -18.85
CA SER A 45 21.57 4.29 -18.78
C SER A 45 21.01 5.04 -17.56
N GLU A 46 21.71 6.09 -17.15
CA GLU A 46 21.22 7.01 -16.12
C GLU A 46 19.92 7.73 -16.56
N ASN A 47 19.82 8.06 -17.85
CA ASN A 47 18.63 8.66 -18.44
C ASN A 47 17.42 7.72 -18.38
N ALA A 48 17.61 6.40 -18.56
CA ALA A 48 16.55 5.40 -18.43
C ALA A 48 16.05 5.31 -16.98
N LEU A 49 16.95 5.29 -16.01
CA LEU A 49 16.58 5.30 -14.59
C LEU A 49 15.80 6.57 -14.20
N THR A 50 16.23 7.71 -14.73
CA THR A 50 15.54 9.00 -14.54
C THR A 50 14.13 8.97 -15.13
N ALA A 51 13.97 8.41 -16.33
CA ALA A 51 12.66 8.25 -16.99
C ALA A 51 11.69 7.40 -16.17
N VAL A 52 12.14 6.26 -15.61
CA VAL A 52 11.33 5.44 -14.71
C VAL A 52 10.98 6.19 -13.43
N SER A 53 11.94 6.94 -12.88
CA SER A 53 11.72 7.73 -11.65
C SER A 53 10.68 8.84 -11.87
N LEU A 54 10.68 9.50 -13.03
CA LEU A 54 9.65 10.48 -13.39
C LEU A 54 8.26 9.86 -13.59
N SER A 55 8.20 8.59 -13.95
CA SER A 55 6.93 7.84 -14.10
C SER A 55 6.36 7.37 -12.75
N PHE A 56 7.18 7.31 -11.70
CA PHE A 56 6.80 6.76 -10.39
C PHE A 56 5.58 7.43 -9.73
N PRO A 57 5.39 8.77 -9.75
CA PRO A 57 4.19 9.38 -9.16
C PRO A 57 2.90 8.92 -9.83
N ILE A 58 2.88 8.79 -11.16
CA ILE A 58 1.71 8.32 -11.91
C ILE A 58 1.40 6.87 -11.54
N THR A 59 2.39 5.98 -11.58
CA THR A 59 2.21 4.56 -11.26
C THR A 59 1.79 4.35 -9.80
N THR A 60 2.31 5.16 -8.88
CA THR A 60 1.92 5.13 -7.46
C THR A 60 0.46 5.54 -7.26
N LEU A 61 -0.01 6.59 -7.92
CA LEU A 61 -1.41 7.02 -7.85
C LEU A 61 -2.35 5.96 -8.44
N MET A 62 -1.96 5.35 -9.55
CA MET A 62 -2.69 4.22 -10.16
C MET A 62 -2.79 3.04 -9.19
N ASN A 63 -1.69 2.69 -8.52
CA ASN A 63 -1.69 1.60 -7.54
C ASN A 63 -2.53 1.95 -6.30
N ALA A 64 -2.48 3.19 -5.81
CA ALA A 64 -3.34 3.66 -4.73
C ALA A 64 -4.83 3.53 -5.08
N THR A 65 -5.21 3.82 -6.33
CA THR A 65 -6.58 3.65 -6.82
C THR A 65 -6.99 2.17 -6.86
N SER A 66 -6.07 1.28 -7.25
CA SER A 66 -6.31 -0.17 -7.22
C SER A 66 -6.56 -0.68 -5.79
N ILE A 67 -5.79 -0.18 -4.83
CA ILE A 67 -5.96 -0.47 -3.41
C ILE A 67 -7.30 0.09 -2.90
N TRP A 68 -7.69 1.29 -3.34
CA TRP A 68 -8.97 1.90 -2.99
C TRP A 68 -10.15 0.95 -3.24
N ILE A 69 -10.31 0.54 -4.49
CA ILE A 69 -11.39 -0.36 -4.90
C ILE A 69 -11.27 -1.72 -4.20
N GLY A 70 -10.06 -2.29 -4.20
CA GLY A 70 -9.81 -3.59 -3.60
C GLY A 70 -10.16 -3.66 -2.12
N VAL A 71 -9.75 -2.66 -1.32
CA VAL A 71 -10.05 -2.62 0.13
C VAL A 71 -11.53 -2.38 0.38
N GLY A 72 -12.19 -1.50 -0.40
CA GLY A 72 -13.63 -1.28 -0.28
C GLY A 72 -14.43 -2.56 -0.50
N VAL A 73 -14.08 -3.32 -1.53
CA VAL A 73 -14.68 -4.64 -1.82
C VAL A 73 -14.39 -5.64 -0.70
N ASN A 74 -13.15 -5.68 -0.19
CA ASN A 74 -12.77 -6.56 0.91
C ASN A 74 -13.64 -6.33 2.16
N VAL A 75 -13.75 -5.08 2.58
CA VAL A 75 -14.52 -4.69 3.77
C VAL A 75 -16.01 -5.06 3.62
N LEU A 76 -16.62 -4.81 2.46
CA LEU A 76 -18.00 -5.17 2.21
C LEU A 76 -18.22 -6.69 2.22
N ILE A 77 -17.41 -7.43 1.47
CA ILE A 77 -17.54 -8.90 1.41
C ILE A 77 -17.35 -9.52 2.80
N ALA A 78 -16.32 -9.11 3.53
CA ALA A 78 -16.06 -9.64 4.87
C ALA A 78 -17.26 -9.38 5.83
N GLY A 79 -17.85 -8.18 5.74
CA GLY A 79 -19.03 -7.81 6.50
C GLY A 79 -20.24 -8.68 6.15
N TYR A 80 -20.60 -8.78 4.87
CA TYR A 80 -21.74 -9.60 4.43
C TYR A 80 -21.57 -11.08 4.74
N LEU A 81 -20.35 -11.62 4.65
CA LEU A 81 -20.09 -12.98 5.08
C LEU A 81 -20.27 -13.16 6.60
N GLY A 82 -19.94 -12.13 7.40
CA GLY A 82 -20.22 -12.10 8.83
C GLY A 82 -21.72 -12.06 9.13
N GLU A 83 -22.47 -11.25 8.41
CA GLU A 83 -23.93 -11.12 8.46
C GLU A 83 -24.68 -12.33 7.85
N LYS A 84 -23.96 -13.32 7.30
CA LYS A 84 -24.50 -14.48 6.57
C LYS A 84 -25.28 -14.11 5.29
N LYS A 85 -25.02 -12.94 4.72
CA LYS A 85 -25.64 -12.42 3.50
C LYS A 85 -24.79 -12.81 2.28
N GLN A 86 -24.89 -14.07 1.86
CA GLN A 86 -24.04 -14.63 0.79
C GLN A 86 -24.33 -13.98 -0.57
N ASP A 87 -25.58 -13.64 -0.85
CA ASP A 87 -25.98 -13.04 -2.13
C ASP A 87 -25.42 -11.62 -2.28
N GLU A 88 -25.45 -10.82 -1.24
CA GLU A 88 -24.86 -9.48 -1.22
C GLU A 88 -23.33 -9.55 -1.37
N ALA A 89 -22.69 -10.54 -0.72
CA ALA A 89 -21.26 -10.78 -0.91
C ALA A 89 -20.92 -11.10 -2.38
N ASN A 90 -21.69 -11.99 -3.03
CA ASN A 90 -21.52 -12.34 -4.43
C ASN A 90 -21.80 -11.15 -5.37
N THR A 91 -22.84 -10.38 -5.10
CA THR A 91 -23.16 -9.14 -5.82
C THR A 91 -22.04 -8.11 -5.71
N THR A 92 -21.42 -8.00 -4.53
CA THR A 92 -20.25 -7.13 -4.31
C THR A 92 -19.04 -7.57 -5.15
N VAL A 93 -18.82 -8.88 -5.32
CA VAL A 93 -17.76 -9.41 -6.20
C VAL A 93 -17.95 -8.89 -7.64
N THR A 94 -19.17 -8.98 -8.17
CA THR A 94 -19.46 -8.55 -9.55
C THR A 94 -19.29 -7.03 -9.71
N HIS A 95 -19.79 -6.23 -8.75
CA HIS A 95 -19.57 -4.77 -8.75
C HIS A 95 -18.08 -4.42 -8.67
N GLY A 96 -17.32 -5.10 -7.80
CA GLY A 96 -15.88 -4.89 -7.64
C GLY A 96 -15.10 -5.18 -8.92
N LEU A 97 -15.45 -6.25 -9.65
CA LEU A 97 -14.85 -6.55 -10.94
C LEU A 97 -15.19 -5.50 -12.00
N LEU A 98 -16.45 -5.09 -12.09
CA LEU A 98 -16.87 -4.04 -13.03
C LEU A 98 -16.15 -2.72 -12.76
N LEU A 99 -16.03 -2.35 -11.51
CA LEU A 99 -15.28 -1.14 -11.10
C LEU A 99 -13.80 -1.27 -11.44
N ALA A 100 -13.18 -2.42 -11.17
CA ALA A 100 -11.78 -2.66 -11.47
C ALA A 100 -11.49 -2.56 -12.98
N PHE A 101 -12.34 -3.14 -13.82
CA PHE A 101 -12.23 -3.01 -15.27
C PHE A 101 -12.51 -1.59 -15.74
N GLY A 102 -13.62 -0.99 -15.33
CA GLY A 102 -14.05 0.33 -15.77
C GLY A 102 -13.08 1.44 -15.37
N ILE A 103 -12.66 1.47 -14.10
CA ILE A 103 -11.71 2.47 -13.61
C ILE A 103 -10.31 2.18 -14.14
N GLY A 104 -9.91 0.91 -14.27
CA GLY A 104 -8.66 0.52 -14.91
C GLY A 104 -8.57 1.02 -16.34
N ALA A 105 -9.63 0.86 -17.12
CA ALA A 105 -9.71 1.37 -18.50
C ALA A 105 -9.68 2.91 -18.53
N LEU A 106 -10.40 3.57 -17.62
CA LEU A 106 -10.39 5.03 -17.49
C LEU A 106 -9.00 5.56 -17.16
N LEU A 107 -8.32 4.96 -16.18
CA LEU A 107 -6.96 5.37 -15.78
C LEU A 107 -5.93 5.07 -16.88
N ASN A 108 -6.08 3.97 -17.62
CA ASN A 108 -5.28 3.71 -18.81
C ASN A 108 -5.43 4.85 -19.83
N LEU A 109 -6.67 5.20 -20.20
CA LEU A 109 -6.93 6.30 -21.13
C LEU A 109 -6.39 7.64 -20.61
N LEU A 110 -6.64 7.97 -19.34
CA LEU A 110 -6.17 9.21 -18.73
C LEU A 110 -4.63 9.27 -18.73
N SER A 111 -3.94 8.19 -18.42
CA SER A 111 -2.48 8.16 -18.41
C SER A 111 -1.90 8.40 -19.81
N LEU A 112 -2.50 7.81 -20.85
CA LEU A 112 -2.09 8.03 -22.23
C LEU A 112 -2.33 9.49 -22.69
N LEU A 113 -3.38 10.14 -22.21
CA LEU A 113 -3.67 11.53 -22.52
C LEU A 113 -2.75 12.51 -21.78
N ILE A 114 -2.45 12.22 -20.52
CA ILE A 114 -1.71 13.15 -19.63
C ILE A 114 -0.19 12.98 -19.77
N MET A 115 0.33 11.80 -20.19
CA MET A 115 1.78 11.54 -20.17
C MET A 115 2.60 12.56 -20.93
N LYS A 116 2.14 13.04 -22.12
CA LYS A 116 2.89 14.02 -22.93
C LYS A 116 3.04 15.37 -22.22
N PRO A 117 1.94 16.06 -21.82
CA PRO A 117 2.07 17.32 -21.09
C PRO A 117 2.77 17.15 -19.73
N TYR A 118 2.58 16.01 -19.06
CA TYR A 118 3.24 15.72 -17.78
C TYR A 118 4.75 15.68 -17.95
N PHE A 119 5.28 14.79 -18.80
CA PHE A 119 6.73 14.67 -18.96
C PHE A 119 7.36 15.94 -19.58
N GLY A 120 6.65 16.62 -20.48
CA GLY A 120 7.11 17.90 -21.04
C GLY A 120 7.23 19.03 -20.01
N ALA A 121 6.48 18.95 -18.89
CA ALA A 121 6.60 19.91 -17.78
C ALA A 121 7.74 19.55 -16.80
N PHE A 122 8.20 18.29 -16.75
CA PHE A 122 9.18 17.82 -15.76
C PHE A 122 10.60 17.62 -16.31
N THR A 123 10.78 17.59 -17.64
CA THR A 123 12.12 17.46 -18.23
C THR A 123 12.25 18.25 -19.52
N ASN A 124 13.40 18.94 -19.67
CA ASN A 124 13.83 19.59 -20.90
C ASN A 124 14.79 18.71 -21.73
N ASN A 125 15.17 17.54 -21.21
CA ASN A 125 16.04 16.61 -21.90
C ASN A 125 15.19 15.73 -22.81
N GLU A 126 15.40 15.87 -24.14
CA GLU A 126 14.62 15.12 -25.15
C GLU A 126 14.78 13.61 -25.03
N GLU A 127 15.97 13.10 -24.69
CA GLU A 127 16.19 11.67 -24.49
C GLU A 127 15.39 11.13 -23.33
N ILE A 128 15.44 11.80 -22.17
CA ILE A 128 14.65 11.42 -20.97
C ILE A 128 13.16 11.49 -21.29
N TYR A 129 12.72 12.53 -22.02
CA TYR A 129 11.32 12.67 -22.44
C TYR A 129 10.87 11.49 -23.29
N GLN A 130 11.63 11.11 -24.32
CA GLN A 130 11.29 10.00 -25.20
C GLN A 130 11.32 8.65 -24.48
N LEU A 131 12.30 8.43 -23.59
CA LEU A 131 12.38 7.24 -22.75
C LEU A 131 11.18 7.14 -21.79
N SER A 132 10.76 8.26 -21.20
CA SER A 132 9.60 8.33 -20.30
C SER A 132 8.30 8.00 -21.05
N LEU A 133 8.11 8.54 -22.26
CA LEU A 133 6.97 8.20 -23.11
C LEU A 133 6.98 6.74 -23.54
N ALA A 134 8.16 6.22 -23.91
CA ALA A 134 8.32 4.82 -24.32
C ALA A 134 7.97 3.85 -23.19
N TYR A 135 8.40 4.15 -21.96
CA TYR A 135 8.08 3.38 -20.75
C TYR A 135 6.60 3.48 -20.39
N MET A 136 6.10 4.71 -20.25
CA MET A 136 4.74 4.95 -19.73
C MET A 136 3.66 4.51 -20.72
N SER A 137 3.90 4.62 -22.04
CA SER A 137 2.94 4.13 -23.05
C SER A 137 2.63 2.63 -22.87
N VAL A 138 3.61 1.82 -22.49
CA VAL A 138 3.43 0.40 -22.21
C VAL A 138 2.87 0.20 -20.80
N CYS A 139 3.43 0.87 -19.79
CA CYS A 139 2.97 0.76 -18.41
C CYS A 139 1.50 1.18 -18.23
N SER A 140 0.97 2.06 -19.07
CA SER A 140 -0.45 2.40 -19.03
C SER A 140 -1.35 1.18 -19.15
N PHE A 141 -0.99 0.20 -19.98
CA PHE A 141 -1.76 -1.04 -20.15
C PHE A 141 -1.71 -1.98 -18.95
N MET A 142 -0.79 -1.79 -18.00
CA MET A 142 -0.75 -2.58 -16.76
C MET A 142 -1.94 -2.30 -15.85
N GLN A 143 -2.64 -1.17 -16.02
CA GLN A 143 -3.61 -0.70 -15.05
C GLN A 143 -4.84 -1.60 -14.93
N ILE A 144 -5.36 -2.09 -16.05
CA ILE A 144 -6.49 -3.04 -16.02
C ILE A 144 -6.08 -4.34 -15.31
N PRO A 145 -5.02 -5.08 -15.73
CA PRO A 145 -4.63 -6.30 -15.04
C PRO A 145 -4.23 -6.06 -13.58
N ASN A 146 -3.59 -4.94 -13.26
CA ASN A 146 -3.25 -4.58 -11.88
C ASN A 146 -4.49 -4.39 -11.01
N MET A 147 -5.47 -3.58 -11.45
CA MET A 147 -6.69 -3.34 -10.68
C MET A 147 -7.51 -4.62 -10.50
N VAL A 148 -7.63 -5.42 -11.54
CA VAL A 148 -8.43 -6.63 -11.51
C VAL A 148 -7.81 -7.68 -10.59
N HIS A 149 -6.50 -7.91 -10.69
CA HIS A 149 -5.86 -8.90 -9.81
C HIS A 149 -5.89 -8.45 -8.34
N ILE A 150 -5.68 -7.14 -8.05
CA ILE A 150 -5.80 -6.60 -6.67
C ILE A 150 -7.24 -6.73 -6.17
N ALA A 151 -8.24 -6.42 -6.98
CA ALA A 151 -9.64 -6.59 -6.60
C ALA A 151 -9.94 -8.06 -6.23
N ILE A 152 -9.56 -9.02 -7.09
CA ILE A 152 -9.75 -10.46 -6.82
C ILE A 152 -8.95 -10.90 -5.60
N GLN A 153 -7.71 -10.43 -5.45
CA GLN A 153 -6.91 -10.68 -4.25
C GLN A 153 -7.68 -10.30 -2.99
N LYS A 154 -8.23 -9.09 -2.96
CA LYS A 154 -8.97 -8.56 -1.82
C LYS A 154 -10.30 -9.28 -1.57
N MET A 155 -10.99 -9.70 -2.63
CA MET A 155 -12.21 -10.52 -2.55
C MET A 155 -11.93 -11.87 -1.86
N ILE A 156 -10.85 -12.54 -2.26
CA ILE A 156 -10.48 -13.84 -1.69
C ILE A 156 -9.97 -13.68 -0.26
N GLN A 157 -9.16 -12.64 0.01
CA GLN A 157 -8.72 -12.30 1.37
C GLN A 157 -9.90 -12.07 2.32
N ALA A 158 -10.98 -11.44 1.86
CA ALA A 158 -12.21 -11.21 2.63
C ALA A 158 -12.88 -12.51 3.09
N THR A 159 -12.65 -13.63 2.41
CA THR A 159 -13.17 -14.96 2.80
C THR A 159 -12.33 -15.67 3.87
N GLY A 160 -11.20 -15.08 4.27
CA GLY A 160 -10.21 -15.66 5.19
C GLY A 160 -9.12 -16.49 4.50
N ASN A 161 -9.08 -16.54 3.15
CA ASN A 161 -8.03 -17.23 2.40
C ASN A 161 -6.95 -16.23 1.98
N MET A 162 -5.80 -16.25 2.66
CA MET A 162 -4.66 -15.39 2.36
C MET A 162 -3.58 -16.09 1.53
N ILE A 163 -3.58 -17.42 1.53
CA ILE A 163 -2.51 -18.22 0.88
C ILE A 163 -2.68 -18.19 -0.64
N ALA A 164 -3.90 -18.36 -1.13
CA ALA A 164 -4.14 -18.38 -2.57
C ALA A 164 -3.80 -17.06 -3.26
N PRO A 165 -4.19 -15.88 -2.72
CA PRO A 165 -3.73 -14.58 -3.23
C PRO A 165 -2.22 -14.40 -3.22
N MET A 166 -1.53 -14.90 -2.19
CA MET A 166 -0.08 -14.87 -2.12
C MET A 166 0.55 -15.57 -3.34
N TRP A 167 0.07 -16.77 -3.69
CA TRP A 167 0.66 -17.55 -4.77
C TRP A 167 0.51 -16.91 -6.15
N PHE A 168 -0.65 -16.36 -6.52
CA PHE A 168 -0.76 -15.72 -7.82
C PHE A 168 0.00 -14.38 -7.87
N GLN A 169 0.13 -13.68 -6.75
CA GLN A 169 0.98 -12.49 -6.67
C GLN A 169 2.46 -12.85 -6.82
N ILE A 170 2.94 -13.89 -6.12
CA ILE A 170 4.31 -14.39 -6.26
C ILE A 170 4.58 -14.83 -7.70
N ALA A 171 3.65 -15.55 -8.34
CA ALA A 171 3.83 -15.98 -9.73
C ALA A 171 4.02 -14.79 -10.68
N GLY A 172 3.26 -13.69 -10.49
CA GLY A 172 3.44 -12.47 -11.26
C GLY A 172 4.78 -11.78 -11.02
N VAL A 173 5.22 -11.72 -9.76
CA VAL A 173 6.54 -11.15 -9.40
C VAL A 173 7.67 -11.99 -10.00
N VAL A 174 7.59 -13.32 -9.92
CA VAL A 174 8.59 -14.23 -10.51
C VAL A 174 8.61 -14.10 -12.02
N ALA A 175 7.44 -14.04 -12.68
CA ALA A 175 7.39 -13.85 -14.13
C ALA A 175 8.06 -12.54 -14.54
N ASN A 176 7.75 -11.45 -13.84
CA ASN A 176 8.37 -10.16 -14.08
C ASN A 176 9.90 -10.24 -13.90
N PHE A 177 10.39 -10.78 -12.78
CA PHE A 177 11.81 -10.96 -12.50
C PHE A 177 12.54 -11.77 -13.60
N VAL A 178 11.89 -12.77 -14.17
CA VAL A 178 12.45 -13.57 -15.27
C VAL A 178 12.43 -12.81 -16.60
N PHE A 179 11.31 -12.14 -16.90
CA PHE A 179 11.16 -11.42 -18.17
C PHE A 179 11.96 -10.13 -18.25
N ASP A 180 12.25 -9.47 -17.13
CA ASP A 180 13.04 -8.23 -17.11
C ASP A 180 14.38 -8.39 -17.85
N PRO A 181 15.33 -9.23 -17.43
CA PRO A 181 16.62 -9.35 -18.12
C PRO A 181 16.46 -9.89 -19.54
N LEU A 182 15.48 -10.75 -19.80
CA LEU A 182 15.24 -11.32 -21.13
C LEU A 182 14.82 -10.24 -22.14
N LEU A 183 13.90 -9.35 -21.76
CA LEU A 183 13.34 -8.33 -22.64
C LEU A 183 14.15 -7.03 -22.63
N ILE A 184 14.79 -6.70 -21.50
CA ILE A 184 15.63 -5.49 -21.41
C ILE A 184 16.90 -5.67 -22.27
N PHE A 185 17.60 -6.78 -22.09
CA PHE A 185 18.91 -7.01 -22.71
C PHE A 185 18.86 -7.88 -23.97
N GLY A 186 17.71 -8.50 -24.29
CA GLY A 186 17.57 -9.33 -25.48
C GLY A 186 18.30 -10.66 -25.35
N ILE A 187 18.01 -11.44 -24.30
CA ILE A 187 18.67 -12.72 -24.05
C ILE A 187 17.93 -13.85 -24.77
N GLY A 188 18.66 -14.68 -25.49
CA GLY A 188 18.12 -15.84 -26.20
C GLY A 188 17.32 -15.46 -27.43
N VAL A 189 16.03 -15.83 -27.48
CA VAL A 189 15.13 -15.56 -28.63
C VAL A 189 14.41 -14.22 -28.52
N PHE A 190 14.60 -13.51 -27.42
CA PHE A 190 13.90 -12.24 -27.17
C PHE A 190 14.68 -11.05 -27.76
N PRO A 191 14.00 -10.08 -28.39
CA PRO A 191 14.64 -8.86 -28.86
C PRO A 191 15.03 -7.95 -27.71
N ALA A 192 16.14 -7.24 -27.82
CA ALA A 192 16.54 -6.20 -26.86
C ALA A 192 15.59 -5.01 -26.97
N MET A 193 14.71 -4.82 -26.01
CA MET A 193 13.70 -3.77 -26.00
C MET A 193 14.08 -2.59 -25.10
N GLY A 194 15.18 -2.68 -24.34
CA GLY A 194 15.62 -1.64 -23.42
C GLY A 194 14.55 -1.31 -22.37
N ILE A 195 14.28 -0.02 -22.16
CA ILE A 195 13.29 0.44 -21.17
C ILE A 195 11.85 -0.03 -21.45
N ARG A 196 11.49 -0.22 -22.74
CA ARG A 196 10.20 -0.83 -23.09
C ARG A 196 10.12 -2.27 -22.64
N GLY A 197 11.23 -2.99 -22.62
CA GLY A 197 11.34 -4.37 -22.13
C GLY A 197 10.95 -4.47 -20.66
N ALA A 198 11.44 -3.56 -19.80
CA ALA A 198 11.05 -3.48 -18.40
C ALA A 198 9.53 -3.24 -18.24
N ALA A 199 8.97 -2.32 -19.02
CA ALA A 199 7.54 -2.06 -19.00
C ALA A 199 6.71 -3.28 -19.44
N VAL A 200 7.12 -3.98 -20.51
CA VAL A 200 6.45 -5.19 -21.01
C VAL A 200 6.52 -6.32 -19.99
N ALA A 201 7.68 -6.52 -19.35
CA ALA A 201 7.82 -7.52 -18.29
C ALA A 201 6.89 -7.25 -17.12
N THR A 202 6.77 -5.99 -16.70
CA THR A 202 5.83 -5.56 -15.65
C THR A 202 4.37 -5.85 -16.04
N VAL A 203 3.96 -5.50 -17.26
CA VAL A 203 2.62 -5.80 -17.77
C VAL A 203 2.37 -7.31 -17.83
N ALA A 204 3.33 -8.09 -18.30
CA ALA A 204 3.25 -9.56 -18.36
C ALA A 204 3.08 -10.18 -16.96
N GLY A 205 3.81 -9.69 -15.96
CA GLY A 205 3.67 -10.11 -14.56
C GLY A 205 2.26 -9.85 -14.01
N TYR A 206 1.70 -8.66 -14.23
CA TYR A 206 0.33 -8.35 -13.81
C TYR A 206 -0.73 -9.13 -14.60
N LEU A 207 -0.53 -9.38 -15.89
CA LEU A 207 -1.42 -10.23 -16.70
C LEU A 207 -1.43 -11.66 -16.18
N LEU A 208 -0.29 -12.24 -15.89
CA LEU A 208 -0.21 -13.58 -15.31
C LEU A 208 -0.91 -13.64 -13.96
N SER A 209 -0.65 -12.66 -13.08
CA SER A 209 -1.36 -12.56 -11.80
C SER A 209 -2.87 -12.48 -11.98
N MET A 210 -3.35 -11.69 -12.93
CA MET A 210 -4.78 -11.54 -13.23
C MET A 210 -5.38 -12.86 -13.74
N ILE A 211 -4.73 -13.54 -14.66
CA ILE A 211 -5.20 -14.83 -15.22
C ILE A 211 -5.32 -15.88 -14.11
N LEU A 212 -4.28 -16.01 -13.27
CA LEU A 212 -4.29 -16.94 -12.15
C LEU A 212 -5.34 -16.57 -11.09
N ALA A 213 -5.52 -15.27 -10.82
CA ALA A 213 -6.54 -14.77 -9.92
C ALA A 213 -7.96 -15.11 -10.41
N PHE A 214 -8.24 -14.92 -11.72
CA PHE A 214 -9.51 -15.33 -12.32
C PHE A 214 -9.70 -16.84 -12.28
N ALA A 215 -8.70 -17.62 -12.65
CA ALA A 215 -8.78 -19.08 -12.60
C ALA A 215 -9.12 -19.57 -11.19
N LEU A 216 -8.55 -18.91 -10.17
CA LEU A 216 -8.85 -19.20 -8.78
C LEU A 216 -10.27 -18.76 -8.39
N LEU A 217 -10.71 -17.55 -8.76
CA LEU A 217 -12.03 -17.02 -8.41
C LEU A 217 -13.16 -17.86 -9.02
N LEU A 218 -12.97 -18.35 -10.25
CA LEU A 218 -13.92 -19.22 -10.93
C LEU A 218 -13.93 -20.64 -10.39
N GLY A 219 -12.95 -21.01 -9.56
CA GLY A 219 -12.83 -22.33 -8.95
C GLY A 219 -14.01 -22.67 -8.03
N LYS A 220 -14.49 -23.93 -8.11
CA LYS A 220 -15.68 -24.42 -7.36
C LYS A 220 -15.54 -24.32 -5.82
N LYS A 221 -14.30 -24.23 -5.31
CA LYS A 221 -14.02 -24.20 -3.85
C LYS A 221 -14.10 -22.80 -3.23
N GLN A 222 -14.36 -21.74 -4.02
CA GLN A 222 -14.42 -20.39 -3.49
C GLN A 222 -15.72 -20.12 -2.75
N LYS A 223 -15.61 -19.37 -1.65
CA LYS A 223 -16.76 -18.98 -0.81
C LYS A 223 -17.59 -17.84 -1.44
N VAL A 224 -17.03 -17.12 -2.37
CA VAL A 224 -17.69 -16.03 -3.10
C VAL A 224 -17.60 -16.30 -4.59
N ARG A 225 -18.60 -15.87 -5.36
CA ARG A 225 -18.73 -16.16 -6.78
C ARG A 225 -19.21 -14.92 -7.54
N ILE A 226 -18.90 -14.87 -8.83
CA ILE A 226 -19.43 -13.85 -9.73
C ILE A 226 -20.92 -14.15 -9.96
N LYS A 227 -21.79 -13.17 -9.69
CA LYS A 227 -23.23 -13.25 -9.91
C LYS A 227 -23.56 -12.55 -11.21
N ILE A 228 -23.81 -13.33 -12.30
CA ILE A 228 -24.15 -12.77 -13.63
C ILE A 228 -25.67 -12.76 -13.83
N LYS A 229 -26.35 -13.81 -13.39
CA LYS A 229 -27.81 -13.90 -13.50
C LYS A 229 -28.46 -12.90 -12.54
N GLU A 230 -29.48 -12.18 -13.02
CA GLU A 230 -30.23 -11.18 -12.25
C GLU A 230 -29.34 -10.06 -11.66
N PHE A 231 -28.19 -9.81 -12.30
CA PHE A 231 -27.31 -8.74 -11.87
C PHE A 231 -27.85 -7.38 -12.29
N HIS A 232 -28.04 -6.49 -11.34
CA HIS A 232 -28.38 -5.09 -11.57
C HIS A 232 -27.34 -4.19 -10.90
N ILE A 233 -26.94 -3.12 -11.58
CA ILE A 233 -26.00 -2.13 -11.03
C ILE A 233 -26.68 -1.40 -9.87
N GLN A 234 -26.11 -1.54 -8.68
CA GLN A 234 -26.59 -0.92 -7.46
C GLN A 234 -25.71 0.27 -7.10
N LYS A 235 -26.17 1.49 -7.37
CA LYS A 235 -25.42 2.73 -7.12
C LYS A 235 -24.97 2.86 -5.65
N TRP A 236 -25.82 2.44 -4.72
CA TRP A 236 -25.50 2.47 -3.29
C TRP A 236 -24.33 1.55 -2.93
N MET A 237 -24.23 0.39 -3.55
CA MET A 237 -23.13 -0.55 -3.33
C MET A 237 -21.81 0.01 -3.87
N ILE A 238 -21.85 0.64 -5.03
CA ILE A 238 -20.71 1.35 -5.60
C ILE A 238 -20.25 2.46 -4.65
N ALA A 239 -21.18 3.29 -4.17
CA ALA A 239 -20.86 4.36 -3.23
C ALA A 239 -20.22 3.82 -1.93
N ARG A 240 -20.70 2.69 -1.41
CA ARG A 240 -20.13 2.03 -0.22
C ARG A 240 -18.73 1.46 -0.49
N ILE A 241 -18.49 0.85 -1.66
CA ILE A 241 -17.14 0.40 -2.05
C ILE A 241 -16.16 1.57 -2.01
N PHE A 242 -16.51 2.68 -2.63
CA PHE A 242 -15.67 3.88 -2.63
C PHE A 242 -15.46 4.44 -1.21
N ALA A 243 -16.53 4.55 -0.44
CA ALA A 243 -16.47 5.10 0.91
C ALA A 243 -15.56 4.25 1.83
N LEU A 244 -15.74 2.93 1.85
CA LEU A 244 -15.00 2.02 2.73
C LEU A 244 -13.53 1.85 2.34
N GLY A 245 -13.20 2.01 1.08
CA GLY A 245 -11.82 1.96 0.60
C GLY A 245 -11.07 3.30 0.70
N LEU A 246 -11.78 4.42 0.80
CA LEU A 246 -11.21 5.77 0.78
C LEU A 246 -10.11 6.01 1.83
N PRO A 247 -10.20 5.54 3.08
CA PRO A 247 -9.11 5.70 4.05
C PRO A 247 -7.79 5.10 3.56
N SER A 248 -7.84 3.93 2.91
CA SER A 248 -6.66 3.26 2.39
C SER A 248 -6.09 3.97 1.16
N PHE A 249 -6.92 4.56 0.31
CA PHE A 249 -6.49 5.42 -0.79
C PHE A 249 -5.75 6.65 -0.25
N ILE A 250 -6.37 7.37 0.69
CA ILE A 250 -5.78 8.57 1.31
C ILE A 250 -4.44 8.23 1.95
N MET A 251 -4.34 7.13 2.69
CA MET A 251 -3.09 6.69 3.31
C MET A 251 -1.97 6.51 2.27
N ASN A 252 -2.26 5.82 1.16
CA ASN A 252 -1.25 5.54 0.13
C ASN A 252 -0.92 6.78 -0.71
N ALA A 253 -1.92 7.57 -1.12
CA ALA A 253 -1.72 8.78 -1.92
C ALA A 253 -0.95 9.84 -1.15
N LEU A 254 -1.32 10.10 0.11
CA LEU A 254 -0.66 11.12 0.93
C LEU A 254 0.78 10.75 1.29
N SER A 255 1.13 9.46 1.37
CA SER A 255 2.51 9.04 1.62
C SER A 255 3.47 9.52 0.53
N SER A 256 3.01 9.57 -0.72
CA SER A 256 3.80 10.11 -1.84
C SER A 256 3.95 11.63 -1.75
N PHE A 257 2.88 12.34 -1.38
CA PHE A 257 2.94 13.79 -1.17
C PHE A 257 3.85 14.17 0.00
N MET A 258 3.86 13.39 1.08
CA MET A 258 4.72 13.61 2.23
C MET A 258 6.20 13.72 1.83
N VAL A 259 6.68 12.78 1.01
CA VAL A 259 8.08 12.80 0.54
C VAL A 259 8.40 14.09 -0.19
N THR A 260 7.50 14.53 -1.05
CA THR A 260 7.64 15.80 -1.79
C THR A 260 7.68 16.99 -0.84
N PHE A 261 6.77 17.05 0.13
CA PHE A 261 6.74 18.14 1.12
C PHE A 261 8.02 18.20 1.94
N VAL A 262 8.51 17.07 2.44
CA VAL A 262 9.75 17.04 3.22
C VAL A 262 10.93 17.50 2.37
N ASN A 263 11.03 17.05 1.12
CA ASN A 263 12.10 17.47 0.21
C ASN A 263 12.08 18.95 -0.08
N LEU A 264 10.91 19.62 -0.16
CA LEU A 264 10.81 21.07 -0.31
C LEU A 264 11.48 21.84 0.83
N PHE A 265 11.46 21.31 2.05
CA PHE A 265 12.19 21.91 3.18
C PHE A 265 13.69 21.56 3.13
N LEU A 266 14.03 20.34 2.71
CA LEU A 266 15.43 19.87 2.70
C LEU A 266 16.28 20.53 1.61
N VAL A 267 15.70 20.93 0.49
CA VAL A 267 16.39 21.67 -0.59
C VAL A 267 17.09 22.94 -0.06
N ALA A 268 16.53 23.58 0.97
CA ALA A 268 17.12 24.76 1.57
C ALA A 268 18.41 24.50 2.38
N TYR A 269 18.73 23.22 2.68
CA TYR A 269 19.88 22.84 3.51
C TYR A 269 21.02 22.23 2.70
N SER A 270 20.79 21.07 2.07
CA SER A 270 21.82 20.41 1.25
C SER A 270 21.25 19.24 0.46
N ASP A 271 21.91 18.90 -0.67
CA ASP A 271 21.62 17.68 -1.43
C ASP A 271 21.88 16.42 -0.58
N THR A 272 22.86 16.47 0.33
CA THR A 272 23.14 15.36 1.28
C THR A 272 21.96 15.09 2.21
N ALA A 273 21.22 16.13 2.64
CA ALA A 273 20.05 15.96 3.49
C ALA A 273 18.88 15.31 2.70
N ILE A 274 18.71 15.66 1.44
CA ILE A 274 17.73 15.02 0.53
C ILE A 274 18.09 13.54 0.31
N ALA A 275 19.36 13.27 0.01
CA ALA A 275 19.85 11.91 -0.19
C ALA A 275 19.69 11.05 1.07
N PHE A 276 19.98 11.62 2.25
CA PHE A 276 19.74 10.97 3.54
C PHE A 276 18.26 10.62 3.74
N PHE A 277 17.35 11.58 3.49
CA PHE A 277 15.93 11.34 3.65
C PHE A 277 15.43 10.23 2.71
N GLY A 278 15.93 10.19 1.49
CA GLY A 278 15.64 9.11 0.53
C GLY A 278 16.09 7.74 1.04
N ALA A 279 17.29 7.64 1.61
CA ALA A 279 17.81 6.40 2.21
C ALA A 279 16.98 5.99 3.45
N TYR A 280 16.72 6.94 4.35
CA TYR A 280 15.88 6.71 5.53
C TYR A 280 14.48 6.23 5.15
N PHE A 281 13.85 6.86 4.15
CA PHE A 281 12.50 6.50 3.71
C PHE A 281 12.42 5.06 3.21
N LYS A 282 13.46 4.56 2.55
CA LYS A 282 13.52 3.14 2.14
C LYS A 282 13.60 2.21 3.36
N VAL A 283 14.36 2.56 4.39
CA VAL A 283 14.41 1.79 5.65
C VAL A 283 13.04 1.83 6.35
N GLN A 284 12.45 3.00 6.45
CA GLN A 284 11.11 3.17 7.05
C GLN A 284 10.06 2.36 6.32
N GLN A 285 10.06 2.34 4.99
CA GLN A 285 9.15 1.55 4.16
C GLN A 285 9.21 0.04 4.51
N LEU A 286 10.40 -0.52 4.72
CA LEU A 286 10.55 -1.91 5.12
C LEU A 286 9.92 -2.20 6.49
N ILE A 287 10.06 -1.27 7.44
CA ILE A 287 9.48 -1.41 8.78
C ILE A 287 7.95 -1.27 8.73
N VAL A 288 7.44 -0.23 8.06
CA VAL A 288 6.00 0.04 7.94
C VAL A 288 5.29 -1.06 7.15
N MET A 289 5.96 -1.68 6.19
CA MET A 289 5.42 -2.81 5.41
C MET A 289 5.01 -3.97 6.33
N THR A 290 5.69 -4.21 7.44
CA THR A 290 5.33 -5.28 8.39
C THR A 290 3.94 -5.04 9.01
N VAL A 291 3.64 -3.80 9.38
CA VAL A 291 2.32 -3.42 9.90
C VAL A 291 1.26 -3.42 8.79
N ASN A 292 1.60 -3.02 7.57
CA ASN A 292 0.67 -3.08 6.44
C ASN A 292 0.25 -4.52 6.12
N GLY A 293 1.18 -5.48 6.18
CA GLY A 293 0.87 -6.90 6.06
C GLY A 293 -0.03 -7.42 7.18
N LEU A 294 0.23 -6.98 8.42
CA LEU A 294 -0.60 -7.29 9.58
C LEU A 294 -2.03 -6.75 9.42
N ILE A 295 -2.18 -5.52 8.94
CA ILE A 295 -3.48 -4.89 8.68
C ILE A 295 -4.27 -5.68 7.64
N GLN A 296 -3.65 -6.15 6.58
CA GLN A 296 -4.32 -6.97 5.57
C GLN A 296 -4.93 -8.25 6.16
N GLY A 297 -4.30 -8.81 7.21
CA GLY A 297 -4.86 -9.93 7.96
C GLY A 297 -5.94 -9.53 8.96
N CYS A 298 -5.70 -8.46 9.73
CA CYS A 298 -6.60 -8.02 10.81
C CYS A 298 -7.91 -7.41 10.30
N LEU A 299 -7.89 -6.63 9.23
CA LEU A 299 -9.06 -5.90 8.71
C LEU A 299 -10.23 -6.83 8.38
N PRO A 300 -10.08 -7.90 7.58
CA PRO A 300 -11.20 -8.79 7.28
C PRO A 300 -11.66 -9.59 8.51
N ILE A 301 -10.77 -9.93 9.46
CA ILE A 301 -11.16 -10.59 10.72
C ILE A 301 -12.05 -9.67 11.55
N MET A 302 -11.62 -8.43 11.74
CA MET A 302 -12.39 -7.43 12.50
C MET A 302 -13.72 -7.15 11.81
N ARG A 303 -13.73 -6.94 10.50
CA ARG A 303 -14.94 -6.64 9.74
C ARG A 303 -15.94 -7.79 9.74
N PHE A 304 -15.46 -9.03 9.57
CA PHE A 304 -16.30 -10.23 9.63
C PHE A 304 -17.00 -10.34 11.00
N ASN A 305 -16.25 -10.19 12.11
CA ASN A 305 -16.80 -10.32 13.45
C ASN A 305 -17.71 -9.15 13.82
N TYR A 306 -17.45 -7.96 13.29
CA TYR A 306 -18.37 -6.82 13.39
C TYR A 306 -19.71 -7.12 12.70
N GLY A 307 -19.69 -7.62 11.46
CA GLY A 307 -20.88 -8.03 10.71
C GLY A 307 -21.62 -9.19 11.37
N ALA A 308 -20.91 -10.11 12.01
CA ALA A 308 -21.49 -11.21 12.77
C ALA A 308 -22.05 -10.80 14.15
N GLY A 309 -21.92 -9.55 14.56
CA GLY A 309 -22.33 -9.07 15.88
C GLY A 309 -21.45 -9.58 17.03
N ASN A 310 -20.33 -10.22 16.75
CA ASN A 310 -19.43 -10.80 17.77
C ASN A 310 -18.42 -9.76 18.26
N ARG A 311 -18.85 -8.90 19.18
CA ARG A 311 -18.03 -7.80 19.71
C ARG A 311 -16.80 -8.28 20.46
N ASP A 312 -16.87 -9.37 21.20
CA ASP A 312 -15.74 -9.90 21.98
C ASP A 312 -14.60 -10.34 21.08
N ARG A 313 -14.92 -11.01 19.96
CA ARG A 313 -13.90 -11.39 18.98
C ARG A 313 -13.37 -10.20 18.19
N LEU A 314 -14.20 -9.21 17.88
CA LEU A 314 -13.78 -7.95 17.28
C LEU A 314 -12.75 -7.25 18.17
N HIS A 315 -13.06 -7.06 19.47
CA HIS A 315 -12.14 -6.43 20.41
C HIS A 315 -10.86 -7.25 20.65
N SER A 316 -10.98 -8.59 20.70
CA SER A 316 -9.84 -9.47 20.79
C SER A 316 -8.94 -9.32 19.56
N ALA A 317 -9.49 -9.30 18.36
CA ALA A 317 -8.72 -9.11 17.13
C ALA A 317 -8.01 -7.74 17.11
N PHE A 318 -8.69 -6.69 17.56
CA PHE A 318 -8.09 -5.38 17.70
C PHE A 318 -6.94 -5.37 18.71
N ARG A 319 -7.13 -5.96 19.92
CA ARG A 319 -6.09 -6.01 20.96
C ARG A 319 -4.86 -6.78 20.51
N TYR A 320 -5.05 -8.00 19.97
CA TYR A 320 -3.93 -8.80 19.46
C TYR A 320 -3.23 -8.14 18.28
N GLY A 321 -3.99 -7.58 17.34
CA GLY A 321 -3.44 -6.83 16.21
C GLY A 321 -2.62 -5.63 16.66
N THR A 322 -3.13 -4.86 17.63
CA THR A 322 -2.42 -3.70 18.19
C THR A 322 -1.14 -4.12 18.93
N ALA A 323 -1.19 -5.19 19.72
CA ALA A 323 -0.01 -5.71 20.43
C ALA A 323 1.08 -6.16 19.44
N LEU A 324 0.70 -6.86 18.36
CA LEU A 324 1.64 -7.29 17.33
C LEU A 324 2.21 -6.09 16.54
N ALA A 325 1.36 -5.13 16.15
CA ALA A 325 1.81 -3.91 15.48
C ALA A 325 2.81 -3.13 16.36
N SER A 326 2.50 -2.99 17.64
CA SER A 326 3.40 -2.35 18.62
C SER A 326 4.74 -3.09 18.74
N GLY A 327 4.70 -4.43 18.84
CA GLY A 327 5.90 -5.26 18.90
C GLY A 327 6.77 -5.12 17.64
N MET A 328 6.17 -5.15 16.45
CA MET A 328 6.88 -4.94 15.18
C MET A 328 7.50 -3.55 15.09
N MET A 329 6.77 -2.51 15.53
CA MET A 329 7.27 -1.13 15.52
C MET A 329 8.35 -0.88 16.57
N ILE A 330 8.26 -1.50 17.75
CA ILE A 330 9.32 -1.47 18.75
C ILE A 330 10.58 -2.15 18.20
N LEU A 331 10.48 -3.31 17.58
CA LEU A 331 11.60 -3.97 16.92
C LEU A 331 12.23 -3.09 15.84
N GLY A 332 11.41 -2.44 15.01
CA GLY A 332 11.88 -1.47 14.02
C GLY A 332 12.60 -0.28 14.66
N THR A 333 12.04 0.28 15.74
CA THR A 333 12.68 1.35 16.51
C THR A 333 14.02 0.90 17.09
N LEU A 334 14.10 -0.28 17.70
CA LEU A 334 15.32 -0.83 18.24
C LEU A 334 16.37 -1.05 17.15
N THR A 335 15.97 -1.63 16.01
CA THR A 335 16.87 -1.84 14.87
C THR A 335 17.49 -0.52 14.40
N VAL A 336 16.69 0.52 14.21
CA VAL A 336 17.19 1.82 13.77
C VAL A 336 18.03 2.52 14.85
N ASN A 337 17.74 2.31 16.13
CA ASN A 337 18.53 2.92 17.22
C ASN A 337 19.87 2.23 17.47
N PHE A 338 19.92 0.89 17.34
CA PHE A 338 21.15 0.13 17.59
C PHE A 338 22.07 0.04 16.35
N PHE A 339 21.50 0.02 15.17
CA PHE A 339 22.23 -0.20 13.91
C PHE A 339 22.12 0.94 12.89
N PRO A 340 22.06 2.23 13.29
CA PRO A 340 21.85 3.32 12.32
C PRO A 340 23.02 3.47 11.35
N ALA A 341 24.25 3.27 11.82
CA ALA A 341 25.46 3.37 10.98
C ALA A 341 25.47 2.28 9.89
N GLN A 342 25.20 1.04 10.28
CA GLN A 342 25.13 -0.11 9.35
C GLN A 342 24.00 0.05 8.32
N LEU A 343 22.87 0.59 8.75
CA LEU A 343 21.75 0.88 7.81
C LEU A 343 22.12 1.97 6.80
N LEU A 344 22.88 3.00 7.22
CA LEU A 344 23.37 4.03 6.32
C LEU A 344 24.46 3.49 5.36
N GLU A 345 25.29 2.57 5.83
CA GLU A 345 26.32 1.91 4.99
C GLU A 345 25.72 1.16 3.81
N LEU A 346 24.53 0.59 3.95
CA LEU A 346 23.82 -0.06 2.84
C LEU A 346 23.53 0.90 1.66
N PHE A 347 23.52 2.20 1.94
CA PHE A 347 23.28 3.25 0.94
C PHE A 347 24.55 4.05 0.60
N THR A 348 25.75 3.50 0.87
CA THR A 348 27.04 4.15 0.59
C THR A 348 27.13 5.56 1.15
N ALA A 349 26.66 5.75 2.38
CA ALA A 349 26.58 7.05 3.04
C ALA A 349 27.94 7.74 3.14
N SER A 350 28.03 8.97 2.69
CA SER A 350 29.20 9.84 2.88
C SER A 350 29.41 10.17 4.36
N GLU A 351 30.62 10.60 4.72
CA GLU A 351 30.94 11.00 6.10
C GLU A 351 30.07 12.18 6.56
N ALA A 352 29.78 13.11 5.63
CA ALA A 352 28.86 14.21 5.85
C ALA A 352 27.43 13.71 6.15
N MET A 353 26.94 12.68 5.45
CA MET A 353 25.63 12.07 5.71
C MET A 353 25.61 11.35 7.07
N ARG A 354 26.69 10.66 7.44
CA ARG A 354 26.79 9.95 8.73
C ARG A 354 26.78 10.92 9.93
N SER A 355 27.41 12.08 9.80
CA SER A 355 27.56 13.04 10.91
C SER A 355 26.22 13.49 11.51
N PHE A 356 25.20 13.73 10.69
CA PHE A 356 23.85 14.09 11.16
C PHE A 356 22.86 12.95 11.03
N GLY A 357 23.06 12.04 10.08
CA GLY A 357 22.09 11.00 9.72
C GLY A 357 21.82 9.99 10.82
N ILE A 358 22.82 9.60 11.59
CA ILE A 358 22.68 8.70 12.75
C ILE A 358 21.71 9.29 13.78
N SER A 359 21.90 10.57 14.11
CA SER A 359 21.03 11.28 15.06
C SER A 359 19.62 11.46 14.50
N ALA A 360 19.52 11.85 13.23
CA ALA A 360 18.24 12.01 12.52
C ALA A 360 17.43 10.70 12.45
N MET A 361 18.08 9.56 12.15
CA MET A 361 17.42 8.26 12.14
C MET A 361 16.85 7.89 13.52
N ARG A 362 17.59 8.11 14.58
CA ARG A 362 17.16 7.85 15.96
C ARG A 362 15.96 8.71 16.36
N ILE A 363 15.99 10.00 16.00
CA ILE A 363 14.88 10.92 16.28
C ILE A 363 13.62 10.45 15.55
N MET A 364 13.72 10.19 14.23
CA MET A 364 12.56 9.78 13.44
C MET A 364 12.03 8.39 13.84
N ALA A 365 12.88 7.46 14.25
CA ALA A 365 12.47 6.13 14.69
C ALA A 365 11.56 6.17 15.93
N ALA A 366 11.63 7.19 16.76
CA ALA A 366 10.73 7.39 17.90
C ALA A 366 9.24 7.51 17.46
N SER A 367 8.98 7.85 16.20
CA SER A 367 7.62 7.95 15.63
C SER A 367 6.96 6.59 15.37
N TYR A 368 7.73 5.52 15.20
CA TYR A 368 7.22 4.24 14.69
C TYR A 368 6.12 3.63 15.56
N LEU A 369 6.31 3.60 16.87
CA LEU A 369 5.32 3.05 17.79
C LEU A 369 3.98 3.78 17.68
N PHE A 370 4.01 5.10 17.64
CA PHE A 370 2.81 5.94 17.53
C PHE A 370 2.13 5.76 16.17
N CYS A 371 2.93 5.62 15.10
CA CYS A 371 2.45 5.29 13.77
C CYS A 371 1.70 3.95 13.74
N GLY A 372 2.27 2.90 14.34
CA GLY A 372 1.64 1.58 14.43
C GLY A 372 0.31 1.61 15.17
N LEU A 373 0.27 2.27 16.32
CA LEU A 373 -0.95 2.40 17.14
C LEU A 373 -2.06 3.17 16.41
N SER A 374 -1.77 4.35 15.89
CA SER A 374 -2.75 5.18 15.17
C SER A 374 -3.27 4.50 13.91
N THR A 375 -2.42 3.73 13.21
CA THR A 375 -2.82 2.96 12.03
C THR A 375 -3.76 1.82 12.41
N MET A 376 -3.51 1.10 13.50
CA MET A 376 -4.42 0.05 14.00
C MET A 376 -5.77 0.61 14.44
N ILE A 377 -5.81 1.77 15.09
CA ILE A 377 -7.05 2.47 15.45
C ILE A 377 -7.81 2.88 14.19
N SER A 378 -7.14 3.44 13.19
CA SER A 378 -7.75 3.79 11.90
C SER A 378 -8.34 2.56 11.22
N THR A 379 -7.62 1.42 11.24
CA THR A 379 -8.09 0.13 10.69
C THR A 379 -9.32 -0.41 11.43
N TYR A 380 -9.37 -0.25 12.75
CA TYR A 380 -10.55 -0.60 13.54
C TYR A 380 -11.78 0.23 13.13
N PHE A 381 -11.63 1.54 12.94
CA PHE A 381 -12.71 2.38 12.44
C PHE A 381 -13.13 2.03 11.01
N GLN A 382 -12.20 1.66 10.14
CA GLN A 382 -12.52 1.17 8.81
C GLN A 382 -13.31 -0.15 8.87
N ALA A 383 -12.92 -1.09 9.74
CA ALA A 383 -13.61 -2.36 9.95
C ALA A 383 -15.04 -2.19 10.52
N THR A 384 -15.25 -1.18 11.35
CA THR A 384 -16.55 -0.85 11.98
C THR A 384 -17.37 0.16 11.18
N GLU A 385 -17.02 0.43 9.93
CA GLU A 385 -17.68 1.39 9.01
C GLU A 385 -17.68 2.84 9.50
N LYS A 386 -16.83 3.19 10.47
CA LYS A 386 -16.64 4.57 10.91
C LYS A 386 -15.62 5.28 10.00
N VAL A 387 -15.95 5.34 8.72
CA VAL A 387 -15.05 5.81 7.64
C VAL A 387 -14.53 7.22 7.91
N GLY A 388 -15.40 8.14 8.38
CA GLY A 388 -15.01 9.50 8.69
C GLY A 388 -13.90 9.60 9.74
N SER A 389 -14.00 8.79 10.82
CA SER A 389 -12.96 8.73 11.86
C SER A 389 -11.64 8.16 11.33
N SER A 390 -11.73 7.14 10.48
CA SER A 390 -10.53 6.57 9.83
C SER A 390 -9.83 7.59 8.91
N ILE A 391 -10.60 8.31 8.08
CA ILE A 391 -10.07 9.37 7.20
C ILE A 391 -9.46 10.50 8.04
N ALA A 392 -10.15 10.96 9.08
CA ALA A 392 -9.66 12.02 9.94
C ALA A 392 -8.27 11.70 10.52
N ILE A 393 -8.06 10.48 11.01
CA ILE A 393 -6.76 10.04 11.52
C ILE A 393 -5.68 10.09 10.43
N GLN A 394 -5.98 9.65 9.21
CA GLN A 394 -5.00 9.67 8.11
C GLN A 394 -4.65 11.10 7.66
N LEU A 395 -5.65 11.98 7.59
CA LEU A 395 -5.44 13.40 7.27
C LEU A 395 -4.67 14.12 8.37
N CYS A 396 -4.99 13.84 9.64
CA CYS A 396 -4.25 14.39 10.79
C CYS A 396 -2.77 14.04 10.71
N ARG A 397 -2.45 12.78 10.44
CA ARG A 397 -1.07 12.30 10.36
C ARG A 397 -0.24 13.07 9.35
N GLN A 398 -0.71 13.18 8.12
CA GLN A 398 0.14 13.58 7.00
C GLN A 398 -0.02 15.05 6.59
N LEU A 399 -1.17 15.64 6.86
CA LEU A 399 -1.44 17.02 6.48
C LEU A 399 -1.56 17.95 7.70
N LEU A 400 -2.47 17.62 8.63
CA LEU A 400 -2.82 18.55 9.69
C LEU A 400 -1.75 18.69 10.77
N PHE A 401 -0.94 17.67 11.01
CA PHE A 401 0.12 17.73 12.01
C PHE A 401 1.52 17.76 11.39
N LEU A 402 1.81 16.94 10.37
CA LEU A 402 3.16 16.90 9.83
C LEU A 402 3.55 18.20 9.13
N VAL A 403 2.70 18.76 8.28
CA VAL A 403 3.03 19.98 7.52
C VAL A 403 3.24 21.19 8.45
N PRO A 404 2.34 21.49 9.42
CA PRO A 404 2.60 22.55 10.39
C PRO A 404 3.80 22.28 11.29
N ALA A 405 4.02 21.01 11.71
CA ALA A 405 5.19 20.66 12.51
C ALA A 405 6.49 20.88 11.73
N LEU A 406 6.56 20.51 10.46
CA LEU A 406 7.70 20.80 9.59
C LEU A 406 7.97 22.29 9.52
N TRP A 407 6.94 23.10 9.33
CA TRP A 407 7.09 24.56 9.23
C TRP A 407 7.53 25.20 10.55
N CYS A 408 6.88 24.87 11.68
CA CYS A 408 7.17 25.46 12.98
C CYS A 408 8.54 24.99 13.52
N LEU A 409 8.81 23.67 13.49
CA LEU A 409 10.02 23.12 14.07
C LEU A 409 11.26 23.42 13.20
N ASN A 410 11.09 23.51 11.88
CA ASN A 410 12.15 23.97 10.99
C ASN A 410 12.62 25.39 11.33
N LYS A 411 11.72 26.30 11.68
CA LYS A 411 12.07 27.66 12.13
C LYS A 411 12.79 27.70 13.47
N LEU A 412 12.44 26.77 14.38
CA LEU A 412 13.00 26.75 15.74
C LEU A 412 14.33 25.98 15.82
N PHE A 413 14.44 24.85 15.14
CA PHE A 413 15.53 23.90 15.26
C PHE A 413 16.25 23.60 13.94
N GLN A 414 15.95 24.35 12.88
CA GLN A 414 16.52 24.18 11.54
C GLN A 414 16.41 22.73 11.06
N LEU A 415 17.49 22.14 10.52
CA LEU A 415 17.49 20.77 9.99
C LEU A 415 17.00 19.73 11.01
N ASN A 416 17.40 19.85 12.28
CA ASN A 416 16.93 18.96 13.32
C ASN A 416 15.42 19.06 13.58
N GLY A 417 14.83 20.24 13.32
CA GLY A 417 13.41 20.46 13.42
C GLY A 417 12.61 19.65 12.38
N ILE A 418 13.18 19.43 11.20
CA ILE A 418 12.55 18.59 10.16
C ILE A 418 12.43 17.15 10.65
N TRP A 419 13.48 16.61 11.30
CA TRP A 419 13.47 15.26 11.84
C TRP A 419 12.53 15.11 13.03
N LEU A 420 12.47 16.12 13.90
CA LEU A 420 11.55 16.17 15.05
C LEU A 420 10.07 16.28 14.65
N ALA A 421 9.77 16.80 13.46
CA ALA A 421 8.40 16.92 13.00
C ALA A 421 7.69 15.56 12.90
N PHE A 422 8.42 14.48 12.58
CA PHE A 422 7.83 13.13 12.48
C PHE A 422 7.31 12.61 13.82
N PRO A 423 8.12 12.50 14.89
CA PRO A 423 7.60 12.02 16.18
C PRO A 423 6.54 12.94 16.77
N VAL A 424 6.64 14.26 16.59
CA VAL A 424 5.62 15.22 17.04
C VAL A 424 4.28 14.97 16.31
N ALA A 425 4.30 14.87 14.99
CA ALA A 425 3.09 14.63 14.20
C ALA A 425 2.44 13.26 14.50
N GLU A 426 3.24 12.19 14.62
CA GLU A 426 2.72 10.86 14.94
C GLU A 426 2.18 10.78 16.37
N THR A 427 2.81 11.43 17.33
CA THR A 427 2.32 11.52 18.72
C THR A 427 0.98 12.26 18.77
N ALA A 428 0.88 13.42 18.10
CA ALA A 428 -0.35 14.18 18.03
C ALA A 428 -1.46 13.37 17.34
N THR A 429 -1.14 12.67 16.26
CA THR A 429 -2.09 11.79 15.56
C THR A 429 -2.59 10.66 16.47
N MET A 430 -1.69 10.02 17.22
CA MET A 430 -2.07 8.97 18.16
C MET A 430 -3.01 9.51 19.24
N LEU A 431 -2.72 10.68 19.82
CA LEU A 431 -3.57 11.30 20.82
C LEU A 431 -4.98 11.58 20.27
N ILE A 432 -5.08 12.17 19.08
CA ILE A 432 -6.37 12.38 18.41
C ILE A 432 -7.09 11.06 18.14
N ALA A 433 -6.37 10.03 17.67
CA ALA A 433 -6.95 8.71 17.43
C ALA A 433 -7.55 8.11 18.73
N LEU A 434 -6.84 8.25 19.86
CA LEU A 434 -7.34 7.82 21.18
C LEU A 434 -8.55 8.63 21.64
N ILE A 435 -8.55 9.95 21.44
CA ILE A 435 -9.68 10.83 21.77
C ILE A 435 -10.91 10.42 20.94
N ILE A 436 -10.76 10.22 19.62
CA ILE A 436 -11.85 9.78 18.76
C ILE A 436 -12.37 8.41 19.22
N MET A 437 -11.48 7.48 19.60
CA MET A 437 -11.88 6.17 20.10
C MET A 437 -12.62 6.28 21.44
N ALA A 438 -12.15 7.09 22.38
CA ALA A 438 -12.81 7.33 23.67
C ALA A 438 -14.21 7.94 23.47
N TRP A 439 -14.31 8.92 22.58
CA TRP A 439 -15.59 9.57 22.25
C TRP A 439 -16.62 8.58 21.71
N HIS A 440 -16.22 7.70 20.75
CA HIS A 440 -17.12 6.66 20.22
C HIS A 440 -17.54 5.64 21.28
N ARG A 441 -16.68 5.30 22.24
CA ARG A 441 -17.01 4.43 23.37
C ARG A 441 -18.04 5.09 24.32
N HIS A 442 -17.86 6.38 24.59
CA HIS A 442 -18.77 7.11 25.48
C HIS A 442 -20.21 7.19 24.94
N ILE A 443 -20.35 7.28 23.62
CA ILE A 443 -21.67 7.36 22.95
C ILE A 443 -22.28 5.96 22.69
N ASN A 444 -21.67 4.87 23.21
CA ASN A 444 -22.12 3.47 22.98
C ASN A 444 -22.21 3.06 21.49
N ILE A 445 -21.42 3.67 20.63
CA ILE A 445 -21.41 3.40 19.18
C ILE A 445 -20.40 2.29 18.81
N LEU A 446 -19.57 1.84 19.76
CA LEU A 446 -18.57 0.78 19.58
C LEU A 446 -18.96 -0.53 20.25
#